data_3aab20353649ff8bf8c44f47558bb015
#
_entry.id   3aab20353649ff8bf8c44f47558bb015
#
_cell.length_a   1.000
_cell.length_b   1.000
_cell.length_c   1.000
_cell.angle_alpha   90.00
_cell.angle_beta   90.00
_cell.angle_gamma   90.00
#
_symmetry.space_group_name_H-M   'P 1'
#
loop_
_entity.id
_entity.type
_entity.pdbx_description
1 polymer ?
#
loop_
_entity_poly.entity_id
_entity_poly.type
_entity_poly.pdbx_seq_one_letter_code
_entity_poly.pdbx_strand_id
1 'polypeptide(L)'
;MGLRVAVIGAGISGLAAGWELVQAGAEPLVLEAGARPGGVIVTERRDGCIVEGGPDGFLAAEPELPELAREAGIPDRVVDQAARGSSVWTGSRLEPLEEGRAAALLGIAVAPENVSKGFQSFAGGMGEIVDALSARLGRALRPHSMVTAITRTASGYRLTLGGAGAVDVGGVVVAVPAWVAARFLGGLGIRPAQDLEEVHYFPSLTVSLAYERGQISAPLDGTGFVVNADGSAVGALRACTYASLKFPGRAPSGHVLLRAFLNAVDRDPGAVAHGHLAKILAITGAPLWTKAFSWVRGLPRYGPEQIPRVAAIRTAIAPLPPLALAGAGIDGAGVSACVRSGRVAARLILERLP
;
A
#
# COMPACT_ATOMS: atom_id res chain seq x y z
N MET A 1 14.69 31.47 -10.71
CA MET A 1 13.51 30.60 -10.58
C MET A 1 14.02 29.19 -10.39
N GLY A 2 13.78 28.57 -9.22
CA GLY A 2 14.18 27.18 -8.98
C GLY A 2 13.52 26.26 -10.00
N LEU A 3 14.24 25.26 -10.50
CA LEU A 3 13.69 24.28 -11.42
C LEU A 3 12.63 23.46 -10.69
N ARG A 4 11.40 23.51 -11.17
CA ARG A 4 10.28 22.73 -10.62
C ARG A 4 10.54 21.23 -10.81
N VAL A 5 10.21 20.41 -9.81
CA VAL A 5 10.31 18.95 -9.86
C VAL A 5 8.91 18.35 -9.90
N ALA A 6 8.63 17.52 -10.89
CA ALA A 6 7.37 16.77 -10.92
C ALA A 6 7.52 15.40 -10.23
N VAL A 7 6.48 15.02 -9.48
CA VAL A 7 6.29 13.68 -8.97
C VAL A 7 5.02 13.11 -9.61
N ILE A 8 5.14 12.03 -10.36
CA ILE A 8 4.02 11.41 -11.08
C ILE A 8 3.48 10.25 -10.25
N GLY A 9 2.25 10.39 -9.77
CA GLY A 9 1.57 9.47 -8.85
C GLY A 9 1.64 9.95 -7.40
N ALA A 10 0.49 10.00 -6.73
CA ALA A 10 0.36 10.38 -5.33
C ALA A 10 0.02 9.17 -4.42
N GLY A 11 0.54 7.98 -4.73
CA GLY A 11 0.66 6.90 -3.76
C GLY A 11 1.65 7.29 -2.65
N ILE A 12 1.80 6.46 -1.62
CA ILE A 12 2.66 6.80 -0.47
C ILE A 12 4.10 7.12 -0.86
N SER A 13 4.65 6.46 -1.90
CA SER A 13 5.99 6.77 -2.42
C SER A 13 6.07 8.18 -3.02
N GLY A 14 5.07 8.56 -3.82
CA GLY A 14 5.02 9.89 -4.42
C GLY A 14 4.75 10.99 -3.40
N LEU A 15 3.89 10.74 -2.40
CA LEU A 15 3.66 11.68 -1.30
C LEU A 15 4.92 11.88 -0.46
N ALA A 16 5.65 10.80 -0.15
CA ALA A 16 6.92 10.86 0.57
C ALA A 16 8.00 11.60 -0.26
N ALA A 17 8.08 11.35 -1.57
CA ALA A 17 8.98 12.07 -2.46
C ALA A 17 8.64 13.57 -2.52
N GLY A 18 7.38 13.92 -2.67
CA GLY A 18 6.93 15.31 -2.68
C GLY A 18 7.24 16.02 -1.37
N TRP A 19 7.06 15.35 -0.24
CA TRP A 19 7.37 15.89 1.07
C TRP A 19 8.89 16.10 1.27
N GLU A 20 9.71 15.13 0.89
CA GLU A 20 11.17 15.25 0.91
C GLU A 20 11.65 16.44 0.09
N LEU A 21 11.08 16.67 -1.10
CA LEU A 21 11.38 17.84 -1.91
C LEU A 21 11.00 19.16 -1.21
N VAL A 22 9.82 19.22 -0.56
CA VAL A 22 9.42 20.40 0.24
C VAL A 22 10.39 20.67 1.37
N GLN A 23 10.79 19.64 2.11
CA GLN A 23 11.73 19.74 3.22
C GLN A 23 13.11 20.28 2.76
N ALA A 24 13.51 19.96 1.53
CA ALA A 24 14.74 20.46 0.92
C ALA A 24 14.59 21.88 0.29
N GLY A 25 13.44 22.52 0.42
CA GLY A 25 13.18 23.85 -0.13
C GLY A 25 12.91 23.89 -1.64
N ALA A 26 12.69 22.73 -2.28
CA ALA A 26 12.30 22.66 -3.69
C ALA A 26 10.79 22.94 -3.87
N GLU A 27 10.38 23.21 -5.11
CA GLU A 27 8.98 23.39 -5.48
C GLU A 27 8.45 22.13 -6.19
N PRO A 28 7.92 21.11 -5.47
CA PRO A 28 7.38 19.94 -6.12
C PRO A 28 6.01 20.21 -6.77
N LEU A 29 5.73 19.41 -7.81
CA LEU A 29 4.42 19.29 -8.42
C LEU A 29 4.03 17.80 -8.41
N VAL A 30 3.21 17.40 -7.44
CA VAL A 30 2.75 16.01 -7.29
C VAL A 30 1.47 15.84 -8.10
N LEU A 31 1.53 15.05 -9.18
CA LEU A 31 0.46 14.85 -10.15
C LEU A 31 -0.20 13.50 -9.94
N GLU A 32 -1.48 13.50 -9.55
CA GLU A 32 -2.30 12.31 -9.35
C GLU A 32 -3.38 12.20 -10.42
N ALA A 33 -3.47 11.04 -11.06
CA ALA A 33 -4.47 10.78 -12.09
C ALA A 33 -5.90 10.69 -11.55
N GLY A 34 -6.04 10.14 -10.35
CA GLY A 34 -7.33 9.94 -9.69
C GLY A 34 -7.82 11.16 -8.92
N ALA A 35 -8.99 11.02 -8.35
CA ALA A 35 -9.62 12.04 -7.51
C ALA A 35 -8.97 12.18 -6.14
N ARG A 36 -8.31 11.12 -5.64
CA ARG A 36 -7.72 11.07 -4.31
C ARG A 36 -6.25 10.62 -4.34
N PRO A 37 -5.41 11.15 -3.47
CA PRO A 37 -4.08 10.59 -3.20
C PRO A 37 -4.17 9.30 -2.39
N GLY A 38 -3.03 8.67 -2.13
CA GLY A 38 -2.87 7.48 -1.28
C GLY A 38 -2.71 6.17 -2.06
N GLY A 39 -3.09 6.14 -3.35
CA GLY A 39 -2.99 4.91 -4.14
C GLY A 39 -3.82 3.78 -3.51
N VAL A 40 -3.17 2.67 -3.13
CA VAL A 40 -3.83 1.52 -2.48
C VAL A 40 -4.12 1.74 -0.99
N ILE A 41 -3.60 2.77 -0.35
CA ILE A 41 -3.96 3.14 1.01
C ILE A 41 -5.32 3.82 0.96
N VAL A 42 -6.32 3.13 1.51
CA VAL A 42 -7.71 3.58 1.61
C VAL A 42 -8.22 3.24 3.00
N THR A 43 -8.69 4.25 3.71
CA THR A 43 -9.42 4.07 4.98
C THR A 43 -10.80 4.68 4.81
N GLU A 44 -11.85 3.90 5.09
CA GLU A 44 -13.23 4.37 5.14
C GLU A 44 -13.75 4.30 6.58
N ARG A 45 -14.71 5.16 6.89
CA ARG A 45 -15.44 5.11 8.16
C ARG A 45 -16.87 4.66 7.89
N ARG A 46 -17.32 3.65 8.65
CA ARG A 46 -18.68 3.14 8.52
C ARG A 46 -19.20 2.69 9.89
N ASP A 47 -20.30 3.25 10.33
CA ASP A 47 -21.00 2.89 11.57
C ASP A 47 -20.03 2.83 12.79
N GLY A 48 -19.16 3.83 12.91
CA GLY A 48 -18.14 3.90 13.96
C GLY A 48 -16.92 2.99 13.74
N CYS A 49 -16.92 2.13 12.73
CA CYS A 49 -15.77 1.30 12.37
C CYS A 49 -14.79 2.05 11.46
N ILE A 50 -13.50 1.71 11.60
CA ILE A 50 -12.41 2.13 10.70
C ILE A 50 -12.06 0.95 9.79
N VAL A 51 -12.31 1.11 8.51
CA VAL A 51 -12.27 0.04 7.51
C VAL A 51 -11.13 0.29 6.53
N GLU A 52 -10.14 -0.61 6.52
CA GLU A 52 -9.00 -0.53 5.61
C GLU A 52 -9.27 -1.24 4.29
N GLY A 53 -9.12 -0.52 3.19
CA GLY A 53 -9.23 -1.09 1.84
C GLY A 53 -7.91 -1.60 1.27
N GLY A 54 -6.78 -1.14 1.84
CA GLY A 54 -5.41 -1.52 1.46
C GLY A 54 -4.63 -2.12 2.63
N PRO A 55 -3.37 -1.74 2.84
CA PRO A 55 -2.61 -2.15 4.03
C PRO A 55 -3.28 -1.63 5.30
N ASP A 56 -3.30 -2.44 6.35
CA ASP A 56 -3.87 -2.08 7.66
C ASP A 56 -2.80 -1.64 8.68
N GLY A 57 -1.53 -1.75 8.31
CA GLY A 57 -0.40 -1.39 9.15
C GLY A 57 0.93 -1.61 8.46
N PHE A 58 2.00 -1.43 9.21
CA PHE A 58 3.40 -1.57 8.80
C PHE A 58 4.21 -2.23 9.91
N LEU A 59 5.41 -2.73 9.59
CA LEU A 59 6.27 -3.39 10.56
C LEU A 59 6.82 -2.38 11.59
N ALA A 60 6.68 -2.68 12.88
CA ALA A 60 7.20 -1.85 13.96
C ALA A 60 8.75 -1.78 13.98
N ALA A 61 9.41 -2.72 13.29
CA ALA A 61 10.86 -2.73 13.11
C ALA A 61 11.37 -1.64 12.16
N GLU A 62 10.49 -1.05 11.33
CA GLU A 62 10.86 -0.13 10.25
C GLU A 62 10.53 1.32 10.65
N PRO A 63 11.52 2.23 10.69
CA PRO A 63 11.35 3.58 11.25
C PRO A 63 10.66 4.56 10.29
N GLU A 64 10.56 4.24 8.99
CA GLU A 64 10.18 5.20 7.96
C GLU A 64 8.79 5.83 8.17
N LEU A 65 7.80 5.03 8.60
CA LEU A 65 6.45 5.55 8.85
C LEU A 65 6.38 6.38 10.15
N PRO A 66 6.93 5.94 11.29
CA PRO A 66 7.01 6.78 12.51
C PRO A 66 7.75 8.09 12.27
N GLU A 67 8.86 8.08 11.53
CA GLU A 67 9.60 9.29 11.16
C GLU A 67 8.74 10.21 10.30
N LEU A 68 8.12 9.67 9.25
CA LEU A 68 7.24 10.42 8.36
C LEU A 68 6.03 11.00 9.11
N ALA A 69 5.47 10.26 10.07
CA ALA A 69 4.38 10.74 10.93
C ALA A 69 4.80 11.93 11.79
N ARG A 70 6.01 11.88 12.37
CA ARG A 70 6.58 12.98 13.16
C ARG A 70 6.77 14.22 12.29
N GLU A 71 7.34 14.09 11.12
CA GLU A 71 7.53 15.19 10.16
C GLU A 71 6.20 15.77 9.65
N ALA A 72 5.22 14.90 9.42
CA ALA A 72 3.87 15.33 9.03
C ALA A 72 3.07 15.98 10.18
N GLY A 73 3.56 15.88 11.43
CA GLY A 73 2.94 16.49 12.61
C GLY A 73 1.86 15.62 13.27
N ILE A 74 1.93 14.30 13.09
CA ILE A 74 0.99 13.33 13.67
C ILE A 74 1.70 12.17 14.42
N PRO A 75 2.78 12.41 15.21
CA PRO A 75 3.50 11.32 15.87
C PRO A 75 2.62 10.53 16.84
N ASP A 76 1.73 11.20 17.55
CA ASP A 76 0.82 10.61 18.55
C ASP A 76 -0.30 9.76 17.92
N ARG A 77 -0.38 9.72 16.59
CA ARG A 77 -1.34 8.90 15.87
C ARG A 77 -0.84 7.50 15.58
N VAL A 78 0.46 7.23 15.73
CA VAL A 78 1.03 5.90 15.59
C VAL A 78 0.63 5.04 16.79
N VAL A 79 0.07 3.87 16.53
CA VAL A 79 -0.41 2.92 17.54
C VAL A 79 0.18 1.53 17.30
N ASP A 80 0.54 0.85 18.37
CA ASP A 80 0.97 -0.53 18.33
C ASP A 80 -0.21 -1.49 18.17
N GLN A 81 0.05 -2.66 17.61
CA GLN A 81 -0.91 -3.75 17.66
C GLN A 81 -1.13 -4.20 19.11
N ALA A 82 -2.39 -4.45 19.48
CA ALA A 82 -2.76 -4.90 20.82
C ALA A 82 -2.71 -6.43 20.95
N ALA A 83 -3.18 -7.15 19.93
CA ALA A 83 -3.17 -8.61 19.90
C ALA A 83 -1.89 -9.12 19.23
N ARG A 84 -1.39 -10.27 19.70
CA ARG A 84 -0.22 -10.98 19.15
C ARG A 84 -0.56 -12.43 18.87
N GLY A 85 0.25 -13.04 18.02
CA GLY A 85 0.03 -14.41 17.58
C GLY A 85 -1.00 -14.51 16.47
N SER A 86 -1.00 -15.64 15.82
CA SER A 86 -1.96 -16.00 14.76
C SER A 86 -2.22 -17.49 14.79
N SER A 87 -3.27 -17.94 14.11
CA SER A 87 -3.62 -19.34 14.01
C SER A 87 -3.66 -19.81 12.55
N VAL A 88 -3.65 -21.13 12.35
CA VAL A 88 -3.94 -21.76 11.07
C VAL A 88 -5.25 -22.53 11.19
N TRP A 89 -6.13 -22.37 10.20
CA TRP A 89 -7.30 -23.24 10.06
C TRP A 89 -6.90 -24.52 9.34
N THR A 90 -7.07 -25.65 10.03
CA THR A 90 -6.67 -26.98 9.53
C THR A 90 -7.77 -27.68 8.73
N GLY A 91 -8.94 -27.06 8.58
CA GLY A 91 -10.14 -27.65 8.01
C GLY A 91 -11.16 -28.08 9.07
N SER A 92 -10.74 -28.25 10.32
CA SER A 92 -11.61 -28.68 11.44
C SER A 92 -11.50 -27.76 12.67
N ARG A 93 -10.33 -27.17 12.93
CA ARG A 93 -10.07 -26.31 14.09
C ARG A 93 -9.01 -25.26 13.81
N LEU A 94 -8.96 -24.22 14.64
CA LEU A 94 -7.88 -23.25 14.66
C LEU A 94 -6.75 -23.77 15.57
N GLU A 95 -5.53 -23.80 15.05
CA GLU A 95 -4.32 -24.18 15.78
C GLU A 95 -3.34 -23.00 15.82
N PRO A 96 -2.68 -22.78 16.97
CA PRO A 96 -1.65 -21.74 17.07
C PRO A 96 -0.56 -21.92 16.00
N LEU A 97 -0.11 -20.81 15.45
CA LEU A 97 0.94 -20.77 14.43
C LEU A 97 2.17 -20.04 14.98
N GLU A 98 3.35 -20.58 14.69
CA GLU A 98 4.61 -19.90 15.02
C GLU A 98 4.67 -18.53 14.37
N GLU A 99 5.30 -17.60 15.09
CA GLU A 99 5.42 -16.22 14.66
C GLU A 99 6.14 -16.11 13.29
N GLY A 100 5.59 -15.31 12.39
CA GLY A 100 6.11 -15.16 11.02
C GLY A 100 5.61 -16.21 10.01
N ARG A 101 5.15 -17.38 10.43
CA ARG A 101 4.65 -18.42 9.48
C ARG A 101 3.40 -18.00 8.73
N ALA A 102 2.54 -17.19 9.34
CA ALA A 102 1.34 -16.67 8.66
C ALA A 102 1.72 -15.84 7.42
N ALA A 103 2.73 -14.99 7.51
CA ALA A 103 3.24 -14.21 6.38
C ALA A 103 3.78 -15.13 5.26
N ALA A 104 4.57 -16.15 5.62
CA ALA A 104 5.11 -17.11 4.67
C ALA A 104 4.00 -17.89 3.94
N LEU A 105 2.96 -18.34 4.66
CA LEU A 105 1.79 -19.03 4.05
C LEU A 105 1.00 -18.13 3.10
N LEU A 106 1.00 -16.82 3.33
CA LEU A 106 0.42 -15.84 2.42
C LEU A 106 1.39 -15.44 1.29
N GLY A 107 2.60 -16.00 1.29
CA GLY A 107 3.64 -15.72 0.31
C GLY A 107 4.22 -14.30 0.46
N ILE A 108 4.25 -13.76 1.66
CA ILE A 108 4.84 -12.47 1.99
C ILE A 108 6.24 -12.73 2.55
N ALA A 109 7.27 -12.28 1.83
CA ALA A 109 8.66 -12.39 2.29
C ALA A 109 8.94 -11.30 3.33
N VAL A 110 9.00 -11.69 4.59
CA VAL A 110 9.40 -10.81 5.71
C VAL A 110 10.37 -11.59 6.58
N ALA A 111 11.45 -10.94 7.01
CA ALA A 111 12.39 -11.53 7.93
C ALA A 111 11.71 -11.79 9.29
N PRO A 112 11.84 -13.00 9.87
CA PRO A 112 11.16 -13.37 11.11
C PRO A 112 11.43 -12.42 12.27
N GLU A 113 12.65 -11.91 12.39
CA GLU A 113 13.07 -10.94 13.41
C GLU A 113 12.36 -9.59 13.30
N ASN A 114 11.87 -9.23 12.12
CA ASN A 114 11.07 -8.01 11.93
C ASN A 114 9.60 -8.23 12.31
N VAL A 115 9.08 -9.44 12.07
CA VAL A 115 7.70 -9.80 12.45
C VAL A 115 7.57 -9.89 13.96
N SER A 116 8.59 -10.38 14.68
CA SER A 116 8.57 -10.53 16.13
C SER A 116 8.39 -9.21 16.88
N LYS A 117 8.83 -8.08 16.30
CA LYS A 117 8.59 -6.74 16.85
C LYS A 117 7.12 -6.31 16.71
N GLY A 118 6.34 -6.99 15.87
CA GLY A 118 4.94 -6.72 15.62
C GLY A 118 4.70 -5.66 14.56
N PHE A 119 3.45 -5.17 14.55
CA PHE A 119 2.98 -4.19 13.58
C PHE A 119 2.52 -2.91 14.29
N GLN A 120 2.60 -1.82 13.56
CA GLN A 120 2.03 -0.53 13.92
C GLN A 120 1.01 -0.09 12.86
N SER A 121 0.17 0.85 13.24
CA SER A 121 -0.79 1.51 12.36
C SER A 121 -1.02 2.94 12.84
N PHE A 122 -1.98 3.63 12.23
CA PHE A 122 -2.45 4.92 12.73
C PHE A 122 -3.80 4.75 13.43
N ALA A 123 -4.04 5.47 14.50
CA ALA A 123 -5.23 5.35 15.34
C ALA A 123 -6.54 5.53 14.56
N GLY A 124 -6.58 6.41 13.58
CA GLY A 124 -7.72 6.63 12.70
C GLY A 124 -7.64 5.89 11.36
N GLY A 125 -6.68 4.98 11.19
CA GLY A 125 -6.45 4.21 9.96
C GLY A 125 -5.25 4.69 9.17
N MET A 126 -4.78 3.83 8.27
CA MET A 126 -3.62 4.13 7.42
C MET A 126 -3.80 5.38 6.55
N GLY A 127 -5.04 5.79 6.30
CA GLY A 127 -5.35 7.03 5.58
C GLY A 127 -4.85 8.30 6.27
N GLU A 128 -4.66 8.30 7.61
CA GLU A 128 -4.21 9.49 8.33
C GLU A 128 -2.86 10.03 7.84
N ILE A 129 -1.92 9.15 7.48
CA ILE A 129 -0.64 9.62 6.94
C ILE A 129 -0.79 10.23 5.53
N VAL A 130 -1.72 9.70 4.73
CA VAL A 130 -2.04 10.26 3.41
C VAL A 130 -2.65 11.64 3.56
N ASP A 131 -3.59 11.81 4.48
CA ASP A 131 -4.27 13.09 4.74
C ASP A 131 -3.28 14.12 5.27
N ALA A 132 -2.41 13.74 6.22
CA ALA A 132 -1.39 14.62 6.79
C ALA A 132 -0.40 15.11 5.73
N LEU A 133 0.13 14.21 4.90
CA LEU A 133 1.04 14.57 3.82
C LEU A 133 0.34 15.42 2.74
N SER A 134 -0.91 15.12 2.43
CA SER A 134 -1.70 15.91 1.49
C SER A 134 -1.90 17.35 1.97
N ALA A 135 -2.18 17.52 3.27
CA ALA A 135 -2.29 18.84 3.89
C ALA A 135 -0.96 19.61 3.85
N ARG A 136 0.15 18.93 4.12
CA ARG A 136 1.51 19.53 4.05
C ARG A 136 1.91 19.94 2.63
N LEU A 137 1.57 19.12 1.63
CA LEU A 137 1.83 19.42 0.22
C LEU A 137 0.92 20.53 -0.32
N GLY A 138 -0.30 20.64 0.20
CA GLY A 138 -1.24 21.69 -0.18
C GLY A 138 -1.38 21.84 -1.69
N ARG A 139 -1.08 23.03 -2.23
CA ARG A 139 -1.20 23.32 -3.67
C ARG A 139 -0.20 22.58 -4.57
N ALA A 140 0.84 22.00 -4.01
CA ALA A 140 1.78 21.19 -4.79
C ALA A 140 1.14 19.85 -5.23
N LEU A 141 0.18 19.34 -4.48
CA LEU A 141 -0.59 18.14 -4.83
C LEU A 141 -1.75 18.50 -5.78
N ARG A 142 -1.79 17.85 -6.93
CA ARG A 142 -2.78 18.06 -8.00
C ARG A 142 -3.52 16.77 -8.34
N PRO A 143 -4.65 16.49 -7.70
CA PRO A 143 -5.57 15.45 -8.14
C PRO A 143 -6.11 15.75 -9.57
N HIS A 144 -6.70 14.75 -10.22
CA HIS A 144 -7.23 14.84 -11.58
C HIS A 144 -6.22 15.35 -12.63
N SER A 145 -4.92 15.10 -12.38
CA SER A 145 -3.82 15.56 -13.22
C SER A 145 -3.06 14.37 -13.81
N MET A 146 -3.75 13.60 -14.65
CA MET A 146 -3.19 12.41 -15.29
C MET A 146 -2.09 12.80 -16.27
N VAL A 147 -0.85 12.37 -16.00
CA VAL A 147 0.23 12.45 -16.99
C VAL A 147 0.03 11.35 -18.02
N THR A 148 0.08 11.71 -19.29
CA THR A 148 -0.10 10.78 -20.42
C THR A 148 1.19 10.51 -21.17
N ALA A 149 2.14 11.45 -21.16
CA ALA A 149 3.44 11.28 -21.78
C ALA A 149 4.52 12.14 -21.08
N ILE A 150 5.77 11.69 -21.20
CA ILE A 150 6.98 12.41 -20.79
C ILE A 150 7.84 12.53 -22.02
N THR A 151 8.29 13.76 -22.35
CA THR A 151 9.23 14.02 -23.44
C THR A 151 10.43 14.83 -22.91
N ARG A 152 11.61 14.60 -23.49
CA ARG A 152 12.81 15.36 -23.13
C ARG A 152 12.76 16.76 -23.74
N THR A 153 13.26 17.72 -22.98
CA THR A 153 13.52 19.09 -23.46
C THR A 153 15.02 19.42 -23.31
N ALA A 154 15.44 20.58 -23.72
CA ALA A 154 16.84 21.02 -23.56
C ALA A 154 17.26 21.12 -22.07
N SER A 155 16.32 21.44 -21.16
CA SER A 155 16.57 21.68 -19.73
C SER A 155 15.87 20.75 -18.77
N GLY A 156 15.29 19.64 -19.24
CA GLY A 156 14.55 18.72 -18.39
C GLY A 156 13.48 17.95 -19.17
N TYR A 157 12.23 18.07 -18.75
CA TYR A 157 11.12 17.30 -19.29
C TYR A 157 9.87 18.14 -19.50
N ARG A 158 9.10 17.78 -20.52
CA ARG A 158 7.71 18.20 -20.73
C ARG A 158 6.79 17.04 -20.39
N LEU A 159 5.85 17.27 -19.49
CA LEU A 159 4.80 16.33 -19.12
C LEU A 159 3.52 16.73 -19.83
N THR A 160 2.96 15.87 -20.66
CA THR A 160 1.63 16.03 -21.26
C THR A 160 0.59 15.57 -20.27
N LEU A 161 -0.42 16.40 -20.01
CA LEU A 161 -1.53 16.09 -19.12
C LEU A 161 -2.80 15.67 -19.92
N GLY A 162 -3.60 14.81 -19.36
CA GLY A 162 -4.93 14.53 -19.89
C GLY A 162 -5.77 15.81 -19.89
N GLY A 163 -6.44 16.13 -21.02
CA GLY A 163 -7.25 17.36 -21.16
C GLY A 163 -6.53 18.56 -21.73
N ALA A 164 -5.49 18.35 -22.56
CA ALA A 164 -4.79 19.37 -23.39
C ALA A 164 -3.88 20.33 -22.64
N GLY A 165 -3.34 19.95 -21.47
CA GLY A 165 -2.31 20.73 -20.76
C GLY A 165 -0.92 20.11 -20.89
N ALA A 166 0.12 20.94 -20.68
CA ALA A 166 1.49 20.46 -20.52
C ALA A 166 2.21 21.29 -19.47
N VAL A 167 3.22 20.70 -18.83
CA VAL A 167 4.07 21.39 -17.87
C VAL A 167 5.54 21.03 -18.11
N ASP A 168 6.41 22.04 -18.13
CA ASP A 168 7.84 21.85 -18.23
C ASP A 168 8.46 21.84 -16.82
N VAL A 169 9.38 20.89 -16.58
CA VAL A 169 10.02 20.66 -15.30
C VAL A 169 11.49 20.30 -15.46
N GLY A 170 12.32 20.63 -14.47
CA GLY A 170 13.75 20.31 -14.48
C GLY A 170 14.06 18.87 -14.09
N GLY A 171 13.20 18.22 -13.31
CA GLY A 171 13.38 16.85 -12.86
C GLY A 171 12.05 16.12 -12.67
N VAL A 172 12.09 14.79 -12.72
CA VAL A 172 10.89 13.93 -12.60
C VAL A 172 11.14 12.73 -11.68
N VAL A 173 10.26 12.54 -10.70
CA VAL A 173 10.13 11.28 -9.97
C VAL A 173 8.92 10.51 -10.52
N VAL A 174 9.15 9.31 -11.03
CA VAL A 174 8.10 8.41 -11.54
C VAL A 174 7.70 7.46 -10.42
N ALA A 175 6.60 7.75 -9.73
CA ALA A 175 6.09 7.02 -8.55
C ALA A 175 4.75 6.32 -8.84
N VAL A 176 4.70 5.62 -9.95
CA VAL A 176 3.52 4.91 -10.46
C VAL A 176 3.77 3.39 -10.50
N PRO A 177 2.73 2.55 -10.69
CA PRO A 177 2.91 1.12 -10.87
C PRO A 177 3.91 0.78 -12.00
N ALA A 178 4.63 -0.34 -11.86
CA ALA A 178 5.71 -0.74 -12.76
C ALA A 178 5.31 -0.72 -14.24
N TRP A 179 4.13 -1.25 -14.60
CA TRP A 179 3.63 -1.25 -15.98
C TRP A 179 3.35 0.16 -16.54
N VAL A 180 3.03 1.13 -15.68
CA VAL A 180 2.86 2.52 -16.09
C VAL A 180 4.22 3.19 -16.27
N ALA A 181 5.16 2.92 -15.35
CA ALA A 181 6.55 3.38 -15.46
C ALA A 181 7.21 2.85 -16.74
N ALA A 182 6.99 1.56 -17.09
CA ALA A 182 7.47 0.98 -18.34
C ALA A 182 7.06 1.80 -19.56
N ARG A 183 5.80 2.20 -19.64
CA ARG A 183 5.28 3.01 -20.76
C ARG A 183 5.93 4.40 -20.83
N PHE A 184 6.08 5.09 -19.71
CA PHE A 184 6.70 6.41 -19.68
C PHE A 184 8.17 6.33 -20.09
N LEU A 185 8.90 5.38 -19.53
CA LEU A 185 10.33 5.22 -19.83
C LEU A 185 10.55 4.69 -21.25
N GLY A 186 9.68 3.79 -21.72
CA GLY A 186 9.68 3.33 -23.11
C GLY A 186 9.48 4.47 -24.09
N GLY A 187 8.58 5.43 -23.78
CA GLY A 187 8.40 6.68 -24.55
C GLY A 187 9.63 7.58 -24.57
N LEU A 188 10.52 7.48 -23.59
CA LEU A 188 11.81 8.14 -23.53
C LEU A 188 12.95 7.35 -24.22
N GLY A 189 12.66 6.17 -24.79
CA GLY A 189 13.64 5.30 -25.44
C GLY A 189 14.46 4.44 -24.46
N ILE A 190 14.04 4.30 -23.21
CA ILE A 190 14.72 3.51 -22.17
C ILE A 190 14.33 2.04 -22.32
N ARG A 191 15.08 1.31 -23.18
CA ARG A 191 14.78 -0.11 -23.48
C ARG A 191 14.69 -1.03 -22.27
N PRO A 192 15.61 -0.98 -21.26
CA PRO A 192 15.51 -1.84 -20.08
C PRO A 192 14.24 -1.68 -19.27
N ALA A 193 13.51 -0.57 -19.46
CA ALA A 193 12.26 -0.33 -18.73
C ALA A 193 11.09 -1.21 -19.21
N GLN A 194 11.18 -1.83 -20.39
CA GLN A 194 10.18 -2.78 -20.88
C GLN A 194 10.04 -3.98 -19.92
N ASP A 195 11.13 -4.40 -19.29
CA ASP A 195 11.12 -5.50 -18.33
C ASP A 195 10.25 -5.21 -17.08
N LEU A 196 9.88 -3.96 -16.83
CA LEU A 196 8.92 -3.61 -15.78
C LEU A 196 7.49 -4.09 -16.06
N GLU A 197 7.15 -4.39 -17.33
CA GLU A 197 5.87 -4.99 -17.69
C GLU A 197 5.74 -6.43 -17.17
N GLU A 198 6.86 -7.10 -16.93
CA GLU A 198 6.93 -8.47 -16.40
C GLU A 198 6.73 -8.53 -14.88
N VAL A 199 6.71 -7.40 -14.19
CA VAL A 199 6.42 -7.38 -12.76
C VAL A 199 4.98 -7.83 -12.53
N HIS A 200 4.85 -9.02 -11.98
CA HIS A 200 3.54 -9.59 -11.66
C HIS A 200 2.89 -8.86 -10.50
N TYR A 201 1.62 -8.55 -10.65
CA TYR A 201 0.79 -8.01 -9.59
C TYR A 201 -0.30 -9.01 -9.23
N PHE A 202 -0.32 -9.44 -7.98
CA PHE A 202 -1.36 -10.33 -7.49
C PHE A 202 -2.62 -9.54 -7.15
N PRO A 203 -3.80 -10.06 -7.54
CA PRO A 203 -5.05 -9.47 -7.13
C PRO A 203 -5.21 -9.60 -5.62
N SER A 204 -5.85 -8.62 -5.02
CA SER A 204 -6.25 -8.65 -3.61
C SER A 204 -7.73 -8.36 -3.52
N LEU A 205 -8.48 -9.31 -2.99
CA LEU A 205 -9.89 -9.16 -2.66
C LEU A 205 -10.03 -9.30 -1.15
N THR A 206 -10.45 -8.22 -0.50
CA THR A 206 -10.70 -8.21 0.94
C THR A 206 -12.14 -7.84 1.22
N VAL A 207 -12.71 -8.45 2.25
CA VAL A 207 -14.05 -8.15 2.73
C VAL A 207 -13.97 -7.85 4.21
N SER A 208 -14.40 -6.66 4.59
CA SER A 208 -14.62 -6.30 5.99
C SER A 208 -16.07 -6.61 6.37
N LEU A 209 -16.25 -7.24 7.53
CA LEU A 209 -17.55 -7.64 8.06
C LEU A 209 -17.63 -7.17 9.51
N ALA A 210 -18.72 -6.50 9.85
CA ALA A 210 -19.01 -6.09 11.21
C ALA A 210 -20.08 -6.98 11.84
N TYR A 211 -19.86 -7.31 13.10
CA TYR A 211 -20.78 -8.11 13.91
C TYR A 211 -20.93 -7.51 15.30
N GLU A 212 -22.03 -7.79 15.97
CA GLU A 212 -22.08 -7.68 17.42
C GLU A 212 -21.19 -8.77 18.04
N ARG A 213 -20.47 -8.45 19.12
CA ARG A 213 -19.58 -9.44 19.76
C ARG A 213 -20.31 -10.71 20.18
N GLY A 214 -21.58 -10.60 20.60
CA GLY A 214 -22.42 -11.72 21.01
C GLY A 214 -22.78 -12.71 19.89
N GLN A 215 -22.64 -12.32 18.64
CA GLN A 215 -22.87 -13.21 17.50
C GLN A 215 -21.75 -14.24 17.29
N ILE A 216 -20.56 -14.03 17.86
CA ILE A 216 -19.35 -14.84 17.62
C ILE A 216 -19.08 -15.68 18.87
N SER A 217 -19.28 -17.00 18.77
CA SER A 217 -19.10 -17.92 19.89
C SER A 217 -17.67 -18.42 20.06
N ALA A 218 -16.89 -18.46 18.97
CA ALA A 218 -15.49 -18.86 19.06
C ALA A 218 -14.64 -17.79 19.79
N PRO A 219 -13.60 -18.20 20.52
CA PRO A 219 -12.60 -17.26 21.03
C PRO A 219 -11.90 -16.59 19.85
N LEU A 220 -11.65 -15.29 19.99
CA LEU A 220 -10.89 -14.50 19.01
C LEU A 220 -9.51 -14.22 19.60
N ASP A 221 -8.63 -15.22 19.54
CA ASP A 221 -7.29 -15.12 20.09
C ASP A 221 -6.29 -14.68 19.02
N GLY A 222 -5.42 -13.73 19.36
CA GLY A 222 -4.40 -13.22 18.46
C GLY A 222 -4.90 -12.21 17.42
N THR A 223 -4.18 -12.11 16.32
CA THR A 223 -4.44 -11.14 15.23
C THR A 223 -5.37 -11.67 14.14
N GLY A 224 -5.64 -12.98 14.16
CA GLY A 224 -6.42 -13.65 13.14
C GLY A 224 -5.89 -15.02 12.77
N PHE A 225 -6.27 -15.52 11.60
CA PHE A 225 -5.84 -16.83 11.13
C PHE A 225 -5.60 -16.83 9.62
N VAL A 226 -4.78 -17.80 9.18
CA VAL A 226 -4.62 -18.16 7.77
C VAL A 226 -5.23 -19.55 7.53
N VAL A 227 -5.62 -19.82 6.29
CA VAL A 227 -6.10 -21.14 5.88
C VAL A 227 -4.92 -21.91 5.30
N ASN A 228 -4.77 -23.19 5.68
CA ASN A 228 -3.69 -24.02 5.17
C ASN A 228 -3.79 -24.16 3.63
N ALA A 229 -2.65 -24.08 2.96
CA ALA A 229 -2.57 -24.01 1.48
C ALA A 229 -2.84 -25.35 0.77
N ASP A 230 -2.87 -26.47 1.48
CA ASP A 230 -3.25 -27.78 0.92
C ASP A 230 -4.74 -27.89 0.55
N GLY A 231 -5.46 -26.79 0.78
CA GLY A 231 -6.55 -26.28 -0.05
C GLY A 231 -7.85 -27.05 -0.10
N SER A 232 -7.96 -28.22 0.51
CA SER A 232 -9.12 -29.07 0.28
C SER A 232 -10.40 -28.66 1.03
N ALA A 233 -10.36 -27.66 1.92
CA ALA A 233 -11.45 -27.52 2.87
C ALA A 233 -12.22 -26.19 2.92
N VAL A 234 -11.71 -25.06 2.37
CA VAL A 234 -12.33 -23.76 2.68
C VAL A 234 -12.57 -22.84 1.47
N GLY A 235 -12.53 -23.34 0.26
CA GLY A 235 -12.96 -22.60 -0.92
C GLY A 235 -12.13 -21.31 -1.15
N ALA A 236 -12.81 -20.17 -1.20
CA ALA A 236 -12.18 -18.90 -1.54
C ALA A 236 -11.43 -18.21 -0.40
N LEU A 237 -11.67 -18.56 0.87
CA LEU A 237 -11.06 -17.91 2.03
C LEU A 237 -9.58 -18.29 2.17
N ARG A 238 -8.70 -17.30 2.27
CA ARG A 238 -7.26 -17.47 2.49
C ARG A 238 -6.82 -17.10 3.90
N ALA A 239 -7.41 -16.06 4.46
CA ALA A 239 -7.08 -15.56 5.79
C ALA A 239 -8.21 -14.69 6.35
N CYS A 240 -8.19 -14.48 7.65
CA CYS A 240 -9.00 -13.48 8.33
C CYS A 240 -8.17 -12.76 9.38
N THR A 241 -8.20 -11.43 9.36
CA THR A 241 -7.67 -10.59 10.43
C THR A 241 -8.80 -10.17 11.35
N TYR A 242 -8.59 -10.26 12.66
CA TYR A 242 -9.48 -9.70 13.68
C TYR A 242 -9.14 -8.22 13.85
N ALA A 243 -9.60 -7.38 12.91
CA ALA A 243 -9.15 -6.01 12.75
C ALA A 243 -9.34 -5.16 14.01
N SER A 244 -10.48 -5.33 14.70
CA SER A 244 -10.78 -4.60 15.94
C SER A 244 -10.00 -5.09 17.17
N LEU A 245 -9.43 -6.31 17.10
CA LEU A 245 -8.55 -6.83 18.16
C LEU A 245 -7.08 -6.51 17.85
N LYS A 246 -6.71 -6.55 16.57
CA LYS A 246 -5.34 -6.25 16.14
C LYS A 246 -4.96 -4.81 16.48
N PHE A 247 -5.82 -3.86 16.17
CA PHE A 247 -5.59 -2.44 16.46
C PHE A 247 -6.75 -1.84 17.26
N PRO A 248 -6.47 -1.12 18.36
CA PRO A 248 -7.51 -0.46 19.17
C PRO A 248 -8.32 0.53 18.35
N GLY A 249 -9.61 0.67 18.70
CA GLY A 249 -10.48 1.69 18.11
C GLY A 249 -10.99 1.40 16.69
N ARG A 250 -10.73 0.20 16.14
CA ARG A 250 -11.23 -0.16 14.80
C ARG A 250 -12.73 -0.44 14.75
N ALA A 251 -13.36 -0.73 15.88
CA ALA A 251 -14.81 -0.89 16.00
C ALA A 251 -15.32 -0.28 17.32
N PRO A 252 -16.59 0.12 17.38
CA PRO A 252 -17.23 0.53 18.63
C PRO A 252 -17.25 -0.59 19.68
N SER A 253 -17.40 -0.20 20.95
CA SER A 253 -17.58 -1.19 22.04
C SER A 253 -18.76 -2.13 21.74
N GLY A 254 -18.59 -3.41 22.06
CA GLY A 254 -19.59 -4.42 21.78
C GLY A 254 -19.63 -4.94 20.34
N HIS A 255 -18.81 -4.37 19.44
CA HIS A 255 -18.71 -4.80 18.04
C HIS A 255 -17.37 -5.43 17.72
N VAL A 256 -17.38 -6.26 16.69
CA VAL A 256 -16.18 -6.91 16.14
C VAL A 256 -16.10 -6.60 14.65
N LEU A 257 -14.94 -6.14 14.20
CA LEU A 257 -14.62 -5.96 12.80
C LEU A 257 -13.65 -7.06 12.36
N LEU A 258 -14.10 -7.92 11.46
CA LEU A 258 -13.31 -8.96 10.81
C LEU A 258 -12.94 -8.52 9.39
N ARG A 259 -11.75 -8.88 8.92
CA ARG A 259 -11.31 -8.66 7.56
C ARG A 259 -10.88 -9.97 6.92
N ALA A 260 -11.71 -10.50 6.02
CA ALA A 260 -11.43 -11.70 5.24
C ALA A 260 -10.60 -11.36 3.99
N PHE A 261 -9.67 -12.25 3.65
CA PHE A 261 -8.90 -12.22 2.41
C PHE A 261 -9.36 -13.38 1.53
N LEU A 262 -9.80 -13.09 0.33
CA LEU A 262 -10.37 -14.07 -0.58
C LEU A 262 -9.53 -14.22 -1.86
N ASN A 263 -9.56 -15.40 -2.44
CA ASN A 263 -9.31 -15.57 -3.87
C ASN A 263 -10.43 -14.89 -4.66
N ALA A 264 -10.24 -14.71 -5.97
CA ALA A 264 -11.30 -14.20 -6.83
C ALA A 264 -12.56 -15.09 -6.74
N VAL A 265 -13.72 -14.43 -6.67
CA VAL A 265 -15.02 -15.10 -6.63
C VAL A 265 -15.95 -14.50 -7.68
N ASP A 266 -16.87 -15.29 -8.19
CA ASP A 266 -17.84 -14.96 -9.24
C ASP A 266 -19.22 -14.52 -8.68
N ARG A 267 -19.35 -14.45 -7.37
CA ARG A 267 -20.58 -14.10 -6.63
C ARG A 267 -20.27 -13.08 -5.56
N ASP A 268 -21.29 -12.62 -4.82
CA ASP A 268 -21.13 -11.61 -3.78
C ASP A 268 -20.02 -11.99 -2.77
N PRO A 269 -18.90 -11.22 -2.72
CA PRO A 269 -17.79 -11.50 -1.82
C PRO A 269 -18.17 -11.44 -0.34
N GLY A 270 -19.15 -10.59 0.01
CA GLY A 270 -19.67 -10.48 1.38
C GLY A 270 -20.30 -11.75 1.86
N ALA A 271 -21.20 -12.32 1.05
CA ALA A 271 -21.86 -13.59 1.35
C ALA A 271 -20.85 -14.75 1.40
N VAL A 272 -19.89 -14.79 0.49
CA VAL A 272 -18.82 -15.82 0.49
C VAL A 272 -17.98 -15.73 1.76
N ALA A 273 -17.49 -14.53 2.11
CA ALA A 273 -16.70 -14.33 3.33
C ALA A 273 -17.48 -14.73 4.59
N HIS A 274 -18.74 -14.25 4.71
CA HIS A 274 -19.60 -14.60 5.83
C HIS A 274 -19.81 -16.10 5.96
N GLY A 275 -20.13 -16.78 4.85
CA GLY A 275 -20.38 -18.24 4.87
C GLY A 275 -19.18 -19.05 5.36
N HIS A 276 -17.95 -18.64 5.07
CA HIS A 276 -16.74 -19.28 5.59
C HIS A 276 -16.49 -18.92 7.06
N LEU A 277 -16.56 -17.62 7.40
CA LEU A 277 -16.29 -17.16 8.76
C LEU A 277 -17.33 -17.68 9.75
N ALA A 278 -18.59 -17.78 9.37
CA ALA A 278 -19.66 -18.33 10.21
C ALA A 278 -19.38 -19.76 10.66
N LYS A 279 -18.83 -20.58 9.77
CA LYS A 279 -18.43 -21.96 10.10
C LYS A 279 -17.21 -22.02 11.01
N ILE A 280 -16.17 -21.21 10.72
CA ILE A 280 -14.89 -21.26 11.43
C ILE A 280 -15.02 -20.65 12.83
N LEU A 281 -15.74 -19.54 12.94
CA LEU A 281 -15.85 -18.76 14.17
C LEU A 281 -17.19 -18.97 14.92
N ALA A 282 -17.99 -19.94 14.47
CA ALA A 282 -19.32 -20.21 15.02
C ALA A 282 -20.17 -18.94 15.17
N ILE A 283 -20.30 -18.19 14.06
CA ILE A 283 -21.04 -16.94 14.02
C ILE A 283 -22.53 -17.25 13.78
N THR A 284 -23.39 -16.64 14.58
CA THR A 284 -24.84 -16.72 14.44
C THR A 284 -25.41 -15.45 13.84
N GLY A 285 -26.40 -15.58 12.95
CA GLY A 285 -27.02 -14.44 12.26
C GLY A 285 -26.13 -13.83 11.17
N ALA A 286 -26.66 -12.80 10.51
CA ALA A 286 -25.96 -12.09 9.44
C ALA A 286 -25.02 -11.01 10.00
N PRO A 287 -24.00 -10.59 9.24
CA PRO A 287 -23.22 -9.40 9.59
C PRO A 287 -24.10 -8.14 9.58
N LEU A 288 -23.77 -7.17 10.41
CA LEU A 288 -24.41 -5.86 10.41
C LEU A 288 -24.24 -5.18 9.04
N TRP A 289 -23.07 -5.34 8.47
CA TRP A 289 -22.76 -4.94 7.09
C TRP A 289 -21.50 -5.65 6.57
N THR A 290 -21.32 -5.62 5.27
CA THR A 290 -20.09 -6.04 4.60
C THR A 290 -19.57 -4.91 3.69
N LYS A 291 -18.25 -4.84 3.51
CA LYS A 291 -17.59 -3.95 2.55
C LYS A 291 -16.44 -4.69 1.87
N ALA A 292 -16.53 -4.82 0.56
CA ALA A 292 -15.48 -5.43 -0.25
C ALA A 292 -14.58 -4.36 -0.89
N PHE A 293 -13.28 -4.67 -0.98
CA PHE A 293 -12.29 -3.94 -1.77
C PHE A 293 -11.59 -4.91 -2.71
N SER A 294 -11.55 -4.57 -3.98
CA SER A 294 -10.91 -5.37 -5.01
C SER A 294 -9.83 -4.56 -5.72
N TRP A 295 -8.60 -5.08 -5.65
CA TRP A 295 -7.44 -4.54 -6.34
C TRP A 295 -6.98 -5.58 -7.36
N VAL A 296 -7.34 -5.42 -8.61
CA VAL A 296 -6.98 -6.36 -9.69
C VAL A 296 -5.45 -6.50 -9.81
N ARG A 297 -4.73 -5.42 -9.57
CA ARG A 297 -3.27 -5.36 -9.50
C ARG A 297 -2.85 -4.76 -8.16
N GLY A 298 -3.06 -5.52 -7.07
CA GLY A 298 -2.89 -5.01 -5.71
C GLY A 298 -1.45 -5.03 -5.21
N LEU A 299 -0.80 -6.19 -5.27
CA LEU A 299 0.50 -6.40 -4.66
C LEU A 299 1.52 -6.88 -5.70
N PRO A 300 2.61 -6.12 -5.97
CA PRO A 300 3.66 -6.60 -6.85
C PRO A 300 4.42 -7.76 -6.19
N ARG A 301 4.73 -8.77 -7.00
CA ARG A 301 5.63 -9.86 -6.65
C ARG A 301 6.70 -9.99 -7.72
N TYR A 302 7.92 -10.07 -7.28
CA TYR A 302 9.07 -10.23 -8.14
C TYR A 302 10.08 -11.17 -7.51
N GLY A 303 10.82 -11.87 -8.35
CA GLY A 303 11.89 -12.75 -7.96
C GLY A 303 13.24 -12.03 -7.89
N PRO A 304 14.34 -12.80 -7.85
CA PRO A 304 15.71 -12.26 -7.76
C PRO A 304 16.10 -11.40 -8.97
N GLU A 305 15.40 -11.53 -10.10
CA GLU A 305 15.60 -10.72 -11.32
C GLU A 305 15.25 -9.23 -11.12
N GLN A 306 14.49 -8.87 -10.09
CA GLN A 306 14.07 -7.49 -9.85
C GLN A 306 15.26 -6.56 -9.58
N ILE A 307 16.23 -7.01 -8.80
CA ILE A 307 17.42 -6.20 -8.46
C ILE A 307 18.21 -5.83 -9.70
N PRO A 308 18.66 -6.79 -10.55
CA PRO A 308 19.36 -6.45 -11.79
C PRO A 308 18.50 -5.67 -12.79
N ARG A 309 17.19 -5.94 -12.88
CA ARG A 309 16.24 -5.18 -13.69
C ARG A 309 16.24 -3.70 -13.33
N VAL A 310 16.03 -3.36 -12.07
CA VAL A 310 16.01 -1.97 -11.60
C VAL A 310 17.38 -1.31 -11.74
N ALA A 311 18.46 -2.03 -11.50
CA ALA A 311 19.82 -1.53 -11.69
C ALA A 311 20.10 -1.16 -13.17
N ALA A 312 19.70 -1.99 -14.11
CA ALA A 312 19.85 -1.71 -15.55
C ALA A 312 19.07 -0.44 -15.96
N ILE A 313 17.86 -0.27 -15.46
CA ILE A 313 17.04 0.94 -15.72
C ILE A 313 17.73 2.18 -15.13
N ARG A 314 18.18 2.12 -13.88
CA ARG A 314 18.89 3.22 -13.22
C ARG A 314 20.16 3.63 -13.97
N THR A 315 20.91 2.65 -14.48
CA THR A 315 22.07 2.91 -15.34
C THR A 315 21.67 3.64 -16.63
N ALA A 316 20.58 3.19 -17.27
CA ALA A 316 20.12 3.76 -18.53
C ALA A 316 19.57 5.19 -18.38
N ILE A 317 18.99 5.56 -17.24
CA ILE A 317 18.49 6.90 -16.96
C ILE A 317 19.57 7.86 -16.40
N ALA A 318 20.70 7.34 -15.93
CA ALA A 318 21.76 8.15 -15.33
C ALA A 318 22.28 9.30 -16.22
N PRO A 319 22.48 9.13 -17.55
CA PRO A 319 22.93 10.21 -18.42
C PRO A 319 21.83 11.22 -18.80
N LEU A 320 20.58 10.98 -18.45
CA LEU A 320 19.45 11.88 -18.78
C LEU A 320 19.38 13.06 -17.80
N PRO A 321 18.61 14.14 -18.08
CA PRO A 321 18.22 15.10 -17.05
C PRO A 321 17.67 14.39 -15.81
N PRO A 322 17.61 15.07 -14.63
CA PRO A 322 17.21 14.43 -13.38
C PRO A 322 15.91 13.62 -13.50
N LEU A 323 16.02 12.29 -13.44
CA LEU A 323 14.92 11.33 -13.51
C LEU A 323 15.16 10.21 -12.51
N ALA A 324 14.14 9.88 -11.70
CA ALA A 324 14.21 8.81 -10.72
C ALA A 324 12.92 8.01 -10.68
N LEU A 325 13.01 6.75 -10.21
CA LEU A 325 11.89 5.84 -10.04
C LEU A 325 11.63 5.59 -8.56
N ALA A 326 10.36 5.43 -8.18
CA ALA A 326 9.96 5.05 -6.83
C ALA A 326 8.72 4.16 -6.85
N GLY A 327 8.55 3.39 -5.78
CA GLY A 327 7.31 2.68 -5.52
C GLY A 327 7.43 1.17 -5.33
N ALA A 328 6.30 0.57 -5.01
CA ALA A 328 6.19 -0.84 -4.67
C ALA A 328 6.71 -1.78 -5.76
N GLY A 329 6.51 -1.45 -7.01
CA GLY A 329 7.00 -2.24 -8.16
C GLY A 329 8.49 -2.03 -8.50
N ILE A 330 9.21 -1.24 -7.71
CA ILE A 330 10.62 -0.89 -7.93
C ILE A 330 11.49 -1.39 -6.77
N ASP A 331 11.28 -0.90 -5.54
CA ASP A 331 12.21 -1.07 -4.42
C ASP A 331 11.66 -1.91 -3.25
N GLY A 332 10.44 -2.37 -3.32
CA GLY A 332 9.83 -3.19 -2.27
C GLY A 332 8.35 -2.86 -2.04
N ALA A 333 7.55 -3.89 -1.79
CA ALA A 333 6.10 -3.80 -1.70
C ALA A 333 5.57 -3.33 -0.32
N GLY A 334 6.41 -3.34 0.72
CA GLY A 334 6.05 -2.85 2.06
C GLY A 334 5.80 -1.34 2.07
N VAL A 335 4.91 -0.87 2.94
CA VAL A 335 4.58 0.57 3.01
C VAL A 335 5.81 1.40 3.37
N SER A 336 6.62 0.95 4.34
CA SER A 336 7.89 1.59 4.71
C SER A 336 8.89 1.58 3.57
N ALA A 337 9.02 0.46 2.84
CA ALA A 337 9.87 0.39 1.66
C ALA A 337 9.43 1.40 0.58
N CYS A 338 8.12 1.59 0.40
CA CYS A 338 7.57 2.60 -0.50
C CYS A 338 7.92 4.03 -0.06
N VAL A 339 7.87 4.33 1.23
CA VAL A 339 8.29 5.63 1.78
C VAL A 339 9.76 5.87 1.51
N ARG A 340 10.60 4.90 1.86
CA ARG A 340 12.06 4.95 1.63
C ARG A 340 12.39 5.17 0.15
N SER A 341 11.74 4.40 -0.73
CA SER A 341 11.89 4.51 -2.19
C SER A 341 11.58 5.93 -2.69
N GLY A 342 10.48 6.53 -2.21
CA GLY A 342 10.11 7.89 -2.57
C GLY A 342 11.13 8.93 -2.11
N ARG A 343 11.58 8.84 -0.86
CA ARG A 343 12.60 9.75 -0.31
C ARG A 343 13.94 9.65 -1.06
N VAL A 344 14.40 8.42 -1.32
CA VAL A 344 15.64 8.20 -2.08
C VAL A 344 15.51 8.79 -3.49
N ALA A 345 14.40 8.58 -4.17
CA ALA A 345 14.17 9.14 -5.50
C ALA A 345 14.20 10.68 -5.50
N ALA A 346 13.60 11.32 -4.49
CA ALA A 346 13.63 12.77 -4.34
C ALA A 346 15.05 13.30 -4.14
N ARG A 347 15.85 12.67 -3.27
CA ARG A 347 17.25 13.04 -3.02
C ARG A 347 18.11 12.93 -4.27
N LEU A 348 17.96 11.83 -5.03
CA LEU A 348 18.65 11.65 -6.30
C LEU A 348 18.32 12.73 -7.33
N ILE A 349 17.11 13.27 -7.32
CA ILE A 349 16.75 14.43 -8.16
C ILE A 349 17.47 15.68 -7.65
N LEU A 350 17.40 15.96 -6.35
CA LEU A 350 18.01 17.16 -5.73
C LEU A 350 19.51 17.24 -5.97
N GLU A 351 20.24 16.11 -5.86
CA GLU A 351 21.68 16.03 -6.11
C GLU A 351 22.08 16.36 -7.56
N ARG A 352 21.13 16.29 -8.49
CA ARG A 352 21.36 16.46 -9.94
C ARG A 352 20.70 17.72 -10.51
N LEU A 353 19.96 18.47 -9.71
CA LEU A 353 19.48 19.79 -10.09
C LEU A 353 20.65 20.77 -10.12
N PRO A 354 20.71 21.69 -11.12
CA PRO A 354 21.79 22.70 -11.22
C PRO A 354 21.71 23.73 -10.09
#